data_142a496561720d766d10188811c1cfe7
#
_entry.id   142a496561720d766d10188811c1cfe7
#
_cell.length_a   1.000
_cell.length_b   1.000
_cell.length_c   1.000
_cell.angle_alpha   90.00
_cell.angle_beta   90.00
_cell.angle_gamma   90.00
#
_symmetry.space_group_name_H-M   'P 1'
#
loop_
_entity.id
_entity.type
_entity.pdbx_description
1 polymer ?
#
loop_
_entity_poly.entity_id
_entity_poly.type
_entity_poly.pdbx_seq_one_letter_code
_entity_poly.pdbx_strand_id
1 'polypeptide(L)'
;MFKKNNNRFLINTPTGYEEFKGIQKKIVDSLYTFTFGDDSFIKCSGNHAFLTNQGFKKAKDITKENTLSNKIIKNISYILGKFEVFDPVGVNKHSTYFSNGIISHNTEF
;
A
#
# COMPACT_ATOMS: atom_id res chain seq x y z
N MET A 1 -3.01 11.37 -12.20
CA MET A 1 -3.82 10.85 -13.32
C MET A 1 -4.63 9.66 -12.83
N PHE A 2 -5.90 9.63 -13.13
CA PHE A 2 -6.79 8.51 -12.81
C PHE A 2 -7.07 7.70 -14.06
N LYS A 3 -6.97 6.37 -13.98
CA LYS A 3 -7.33 5.47 -15.07
C LYS A 3 -8.44 4.54 -14.61
N LYS A 4 -9.57 4.57 -15.31
CA LYS A 4 -10.74 3.78 -14.98
C LYS A 4 -10.50 2.28 -15.26
N ASN A 5 -11.03 1.42 -14.38
CA ASN A 5 -10.96 -0.03 -14.53
C ASN A 5 -12.02 -0.54 -15.51
N ASN A 6 -11.81 -0.30 -16.81
CA ASN A 6 -12.77 -0.66 -17.85
C ASN A 6 -12.87 -2.18 -18.10
N ASN A 7 -11.82 -2.92 -17.81
CA ASN A 7 -11.76 -4.37 -18.03
C ASN A 7 -12.27 -5.16 -16.82
N ARG A 8 -12.76 -4.50 -15.79
CA ARG A 8 -13.28 -5.11 -14.57
C ARG A 8 -12.29 -6.05 -13.90
N PHE A 9 -11.03 -5.69 -13.88
CA PHE A 9 -10.05 -6.43 -13.12
C PHE A 9 -10.44 -6.44 -11.64
N LEU A 10 -10.19 -7.57 -10.98
CA LEU A 10 -10.44 -7.71 -9.56
C LEU A 10 -9.15 -7.54 -8.77
N ILE A 11 -9.29 -7.02 -7.55
CA ILE A 11 -8.18 -6.88 -6.62
C ILE A 11 -8.42 -7.79 -5.41
N ASN A 12 -7.35 -8.41 -4.92
CA ASN A 12 -7.44 -9.26 -3.74
C ASN A 12 -7.59 -8.40 -2.48
N THR A 13 -8.61 -8.72 -1.68
CA THR A 13 -8.91 -8.01 -0.43
C THR A 13 -9.07 -9.03 0.70
N PRO A 14 -9.10 -8.58 1.98
CA PRO A 14 -9.37 -9.49 3.10
C PRO A 14 -10.71 -10.22 3.02
N THR A 15 -11.65 -9.73 2.21
CA THR A 15 -12.97 -10.38 2.01
C THR A 15 -13.09 -11.07 0.66
N GLY A 16 -11.99 -11.28 -0.06
CA GLY A 16 -11.94 -11.95 -1.35
C GLY A 16 -11.55 -11.02 -2.49
N TYR A 17 -11.71 -11.51 -3.72
CA TYR A 17 -11.45 -10.67 -4.90
C TYR A 17 -12.64 -9.76 -5.14
N GLU A 18 -12.37 -8.47 -5.28
CA GLU A 18 -13.41 -7.44 -5.43
C GLU A 18 -13.07 -6.47 -6.55
N GLU A 19 -14.09 -5.83 -7.08
CA GLU A 19 -13.94 -4.79 -8.10
C GLU A 19 -13.39 -3.52 -7.49
N PHE A 20 -12.74 -2.71 -8.31
CA PHE A 20 -12.30 -1.37 -7.96
C PHE A 20 -12.57 -0.41 -9.13
N LYS A 21 -12.71 0.88 -8.83
CA LYS A 21 -13.13 1.87 -9.85
C LYS A 21 -12.03 2.19 -10.85
N GLY A 22 -10.79 2.19 -10.43
CA GLY A 22 -9.68 2.52 -11.30
C GLY A 22 -8.38 2.65 -10.54
N ILE A 23 -7.37 3.18 -11.22
CA ILE A 23 -6.04 3.36 -10.66
C ILE A 23 -5.69 4.85 -10.73
N GLN A 24 -5.23 5.39 -9.61
CA GLN A 24 -4.69 6.74 -9.53
C GLN A 24 -3.19 6.70 -9.63
N LYS A 25 -2.63 7.49 -10.54
CA LYS A 25 -1.21 7.76 -10.62
C LYS A 25 -0.91 9.05 -9.87
N LYS A 26 0.06 9.00 -8.99
CA LYS A 26 0.57 10.17 -8.27
C LYS A 26 2.07 10.31 -8.46
N ILE A 27 2.56 11.55 -8.40
CA ILE A 27 3.98 11.82 -8.33
C ILE A 27 4.30 12.24 -6.91
N VAL A 28 5.25 11.55 -6.29
CA VAL A 28 5.68 11.81 -4.92
C VAL A 28 7.17 12.16 -4.93
N ASP A 29 7.62 12.88 -3.92
CA ASP A 29 9.00 13.36 -3.80
C ASP A 29 9.87 12.49 -2.89
N SER A 30 9.34 11.37 -2.45
CA SER A 30 10.07 10.41 -1.63
C SER A 30 9.45 9.03 -1.73
N LEU A 31 10.25 8.01 -1.45
CA LEU A 31 9.82 6.63 -1.48
C LEU A 31 10.37 5.89 -0.28
N TYR A 32 9.50 5.13 0.40
CA TYR A 32 9.87 4.22 1.47
C TYR A 32 9.96 2.80 0.96
N THR A 33 10.95 2.05 1.42
CA THR A 33 11.06 0.62 1.17
C THR A 33 11.12 -0.11 2.51
N PHE A 34 10.19 -1.03 2.71
CA PHE A 34 10.17 -1.92 3.86
C PHE A 34 10.67 -3.28 3.39
N THR A 35 11.76 -3.76 3.97
CA THR A 35 12.29 -5.10 3.73
C THR A 35 11.95 -5.98 4.92
N PHE A 36 11.41 -7.16 4.66
CA PHE A 36 10.95 -8.08 5.68
C PHE A 36 12.00 -9.16 5.99
N GLY A 37 11.77 -9.91 7.07
CA GLY A 37 12.69 -10.95 7.49
C GLY A 37 12.91 -12.07 6.48
N ASP A 38 11.95 -12.29 5.58
CA ASP A 38 12.04 -13.25 4.46
C ASP A 38 12.69 -12.66 3.20
N ASP A 39 13.27 -11.47 3.30
CA ASP A 39 13.87 -10.69 2.21
C ASP A 39 12.91 -10.18 1.14
N SER A 40 11.61 -10.40 1.30
CA SER A 40 10.61 -9.70 0.47
C SER A 40 10.59 -8.22 0.84
N PHE A 41 10.08 -7.40 -0.05
CA PHE A 41 10.01 -5.96 0.19
C PHE A 41 8.77 -5.33 -0.44
N ILE A 42 8.43 -4.13 0.03
CA ILE A 42 7.37 -3.31 -0.55
C ILE A 42 7.86 -1.86 -0.59
N LYS A 43 7.53 -1.17 -1.68
CA LYS A 43 7.84 0.25 -1.88
C LYS A 43 6.57 1.07 -1.93
N CYS A 44 6.59 2.24 -1.31
CA CYS A 44 5.40 3.09 -1.24
C CYS A 44 5.75 4.54 -0.92
N SER A 45 4.76 5.41 -1.10
CA SER A 45 4.86 6.79 -0.60
C SER A 45 4.71 6.84 0.92
N GLY A 46 5.15 7.93 1.53
CA GLY A 46 5.03 8.11 2.98
C GLY A 46 3.61 8.19 3.50
N ASN A 47 2.65 8.57 2.64
CA ASN A 47 1.24 8.68 3.01
C ASN A 47 0.44 7.39 2.81
N HIS A 48 1.04 6.37 2.22
CA HIS A 48 0.36 5.10 2.02
C HIS A 48 0.16 4.40 3.36
N ALA A 49 -1.07 3.95 3.63
CA ALA A 49 -1.42 3.34 4.92
C ALA A 49 -1.43 1.82 4.82
N PHE A 50 -0.83 1.17 5.82
CA PHE A 50 -0.81 -0.28 5.96
C PHE A 50 -1.37 -0.69 7.31
N LEU A 51 -1.94 -1.88 7.36
CA LEU A 51 -2.36 -2.47 8.63
C LEU A 51 -1.14 -3.01 9.38
N THR A 52 -0.91 -2.47 10.56
CA THR A 52 0.17 -2.89 11.46
C THR A 52 -0.41 -3.61 12.69
N ASN A 53 0.47 -4.11 13.55
CA ASN A 53 0.09 -4.67 14.85
C ASN A 53 -0.55 -3.63 15.80
N GLN A 54 -0.50 -2.35 15.44
CA GLN A 54 -1.10 -1.25 16.21
C GLN A 54 -2.20 -0.52 15.43
N GLY A 55 -2.81 -1.19 14.44
CA GLY A 55 -3.81 -0.59 13.56
C GLY A 55 -3.20 -0.01 12.29
N PHE A 56 -4.00 0.73 11.52
CA PHE A 56 -3.50 1.36 10.30
C PHE A 56 -2.57 2.51 10.63
N LYS A 57 -1.40 2.51 9.98
CA LYS A 57 -0.41 3.58 10.07
C LYS A 57 0.07 3.96 8.67
N LYS A 58 0.34 5.24 8.47
CA LYS A 58 1.02 5.70 7.27
C LYS A 58 2.47 5.22 7.27
N ALA A 59 3.02 4.95 6.09
CA ALA A 59 4.39 4.45 5.95
C ALA A 59 5.41 5.29 6.72
N LYS A 60 5.26 6.63 6.69
CA LYS A 60 6.16 7.54 7.39
C LYS A 60 6.16 7.38 8.91
N ASP A 61 5.11 6.78 9.48
CA ASP A 61 4.95 6.59 10.93
C ASP A 61 5.26 5.16 11.38
N ILE A 62 5.55 4.26 10.44
CA ILE A 62 5.86 2.86 10.74
C ILE A 62 7.32 2.74 11.17
N THR A 63 7.57 1.96 12.22
CA THR A 63 8.91 1.69 12.74
C THR A 63 9.22 0.20 12.67
N LYS A 64 10.48 -0.17 12.94
CA LYS A 64 10.87 -1.59 12.99
C LYS A 64 10.20 -2.39 14.10
N GLU A 65 9.57 -1.72 15.06
CA GLU A 65 8.79 -2.38 16.12
C GLU A 65 7.41 -2.81 15.63
N ASN A 66 6.97 -2.28 14.50
CA ASN A 66 5.71 -2.67 13.88
C ASN A 66 5.88 -3.94 13.05
N THR A 67 4.79 -4.68 12.89
CA THR A 67 4.69 -5.77 11.90
C THR A 67 3.65 -5.36 10.85
N LEU A 68 3.85 -5.80 9.62
CA LEU A 68 2.90 -5.60 8.54
C LEU A 68 2.34 -6.96 8.13
N SER A 69 1.05 -7.20 8.38
CA SER A 69 0.40 -8.51 8.16
C SER A 69 1.22 -9.66 8.78
N ASN A 70 1.64 -9.48 10.02
CA ASN A 70 2.47 -10.42 10.79
C ASN A 70 3.90 -10.63 10.25
N LYS A 71 4.32 -9.85 9.28
CA LYS A 71 5.69 -9.88 8.79
C LYS A 71 6.57 -8.93 9.61
N ILE A 72 7.72 -9.42 10.02
CA ILE A 72 8.71 -8.63 10.77
C ILE A 72 9.46 -7.74 9.80
N ILE A 73 9.60 -6.47 10.14
CA ILE A 73 10.35 -5.49 9.34
C ILE A 73 11.83 -5.60 9.69
N LYS A 74 12.63 -5.98 8.69
CA LYS A 74 14.08 -6.10 8.82
C LYS A 74 14.79 -4.77 8.59
N ASN A 75 14.31 -4.00 7.62
CA ASN A 75 14.91 -2.72 7.26
C ASN A 75 13.87 -1.76 6.71
N ILE A 76 14.08 -0.47 6.97
CA ILE A 76 13.27 0.62 6.41
C ILE A 76 14.25 1.58 5.74
N SER A 77 14.08 1.82 4.45
CA SER A 77 14.88 2.81 3.73
C SER A 77 13.98 3.92 3.17
N TYR A 78 14.59 5.08 2.95
CA TYR A 78 13.91 6.28 2.52
C TYR A 78 14.77 6.96 1.47
N ILE A 79 14.17 7.28 0.32
CA ILE A 79 14.90 7.91 -0.80
C ILE A 79 14.13 9.15 -1.23
N LEU A 80 14.83 10.27 -1.35
CA LEU A 80 14.32 11.50 -1.95
C LEU A 80 14.47 11.44 -3.47
N GLY A 81 13.50 12.03 -4.17
CA GLY A 81 13.49 12.08 -5.63
C GLY A 81 12.05 12.22 -6.11
N LYS A 82 11.85 12.14 -7.42
CA LYS A 82 10.51 12.13 -7.98
C LYS A 82 10.17 10.72 -8.43
N PHE A 83 9.08 10.16 -7.89
CA PHE A 83 8.66 8.81 -8.17
C PHE A 83 7.19 8.78 -8.55
N GLU A 84 6.83 7.92 -9.50
CA GLU A 84 5.45 7.63 -9.82
C GLU A 84 4.97 6.48 -8.95
N VAL A 85 3.81 6.66 -8.29
CA VAL A 85 3.16 5.61 -7.51
C VAL A 85 1.73 5.43 -8.00
N PHE A 86 1.20 4.22 -7.87
CA PHE A 86 -0.12 3.84 -8.35
C PHE A 86 -0.92 3.25 -7.20
N ASP A 87 -2.16 3.74 -7.02
CA ASP A 87 -3.07 3.23 -6.01
C ASP A 87 -4.40 2.86 -6.64
N PRO A 88 -5.02 1.73 -6.26
CA PRO A 88 -6.39 1.45 -6.66
C PRO A 88 -7.35 2.42 -5.96
N VAL A 89 -8.42 2.77 -6.65
CA VAL A 89 -9.43 3.71 -6.16
C VAL A 89 -10.79 3.02 -6.17
N GLY A 90 -11.57 3.25 -5.13
CA GLY A 90 -12.92 2.70 -5.05
C GLY A 90 -12.93 1.19 -4.83
N VAL A 91 -11.99 0.67 -4.08
CA VAL A 91 -12.02 -0.71 -3.59
C VAL A 91 -13.07 -0.78 -2.51
N ASN A 92 -13.92 -1.74 -2.53
CA ASN A 92 -15.02 -2.04 -1.62
C ASN A 92 -15.33 -0.98 -0.53
N LYS A 93 -16.34 -1.24 0.31
CA LYS A 93 -16.74 -0.32 1.39
C LYS A 93 -15.72 -0.18 2.53
N HIS A 94 -14.79 -1.12 2.67
CA HIS A 94 -13.76 -1.07 3.72
C HIS A 94 -12.49 -0.38 3.25
N SER A 95 -12.38 -0.08 1.95
CA SER A 95 -11.21 0.59 1.35
C SER A 95 -9.89 -0.13 1.64
N THR A 96 -9.92 -1.47 1.74
CA THR A 96 -8.74 -2.28 2.02
C THR A 96 -8.48 -3.31 0.93
N TYR A 97 -7.21 -3.63 0.71
CA TYR A 97 -6.79 -4.61 -0.28
C TYR A 97 -5.41 -5.17 0.09
N PHE A 98 -5.00 -6.26 -0.55
CA PHE A 98 -3.67 -6.81 -0.38
C PHE A 98 -2.69 -6.19 -1.38
N SER A 99 -1.54 -5.79 -0.87
CA SER A 99 -0.43 -5.23 -1.62
C SER A 99 0.80 -6.07 -1.29
N ASN A 100 1.25 -6.94 -2.19
CA ASN A 100 2.28 -7.94 -1.91
C ASN A 100 2.00 -8.77 -0.63
N GLY A 101 0.75 -9.15 -0.42
CA GLY A 101 0.34 -9.88 0.78
C GLY A 101 0.18 -9.04 2.04
N ILE A 102 0.36 -7.72 1.96
CA ILE A 102 0.20 -6.78 3.07
C ILE A 102 -1.14 -6.07 2.93
N ILE A 103 -1.90 -5.95 4.02
CA ILE A 103 -3.17 -5.24 4.00
C ILE A 103 -2.93 -3.74 3.95
N SER A 104 -3.41 -3.11 2.89
CA SER A 104 -3.27 -1.68 2.62
C SER A 104 -4.64 -1.02 2.61
N HIS A 105 -4.68 0.27 2.90
CA HIS A 105 -5.88 1.09 2.80
C HIS A 105 -5.83 1.88 1.50
N ASN A 106 -6.93 1.86 0.70
CA ASN A 106 -6.91 2.57 -0.56
C ASN A 106 -6.96 4.09 -0.34
N THR A 107 -6.42 4.81 -1.32
CA THR A 107 -6.38 6.27 -1.28
C THR A 107 -7.77 6.84 -1.56
N GLU A 108 -8.17 7.85 -0.77
CA GLU A 108 -9.41 8.59 -0.98
C GLU A 108 -9.13 9.93 -1.65
N PHE A 109 -10.04 10.34 -2.55
CA PHE A 109 -9.97 11.62 -3.25
C PHE A 109 -11.28 12.35 -3.15
#